data_c72e1e9d94ff68745b7c4d0c40a610d5
#
_entry.id   c72e1e9d94ff68745b7c4d0c40a610d5
#
_cell.length_a   1.000
_cell.length_b   1.000
_cell.length_c   1.000
_cell.angle_alpha   90.00
_cell.angle_beta   90.00
_cell.angle_gamma   90.00
#
_symmetry.space_group_name_H-M   'P 1'
#
loop_
_entity.id
_entity.type
_entity.pdbx_description
1 polymer ?
#
loop_
_entity_poly.entity_id
_entity_poly.type
_entity_poly.pdbx_seq_one_letter_code
_entity_poly.pdbx_strand_id
1 'polypeptide(L)'
;MRGLARREFCLVLLRRMADVRPDLVAEALPRLGASPAEAHAAHTRWQALQHSRRGPRGLALRTAVLGPPEELEDRRFGDLDVQVRRWPMPLWPHLMWEVLSGPGGSVLHEHLSRAPGSPVPQAAAGALLVWEHVLDDVVGLRGAQSVDPGVVTRWEVHLPTGERAAFVWGLLQQVSPLQDP
;
A
#
# COMPACT_ATOMS: atom_id res chain seq x y z
N MET A 1 15.27 13.03 -16.27
CA MET A 1 14.67 13.43 -14.97
C MET A 1 14.69 12.20 -14.09
N ARG A 2 15.46 12.21 -12.98
CA ARG A 2 15.33 11.14 -11.98
C ARG A 2 13.93 11.28 -11.39
N GLY A 3 13.10 10.24 -11.51
CA GLY A 3 11.78 10.18 -10.92
C GLY A 3 11.82 10.47 -9.43
N LEU A 4 10.68 10.70 -8.84
CA LEU A 4 10.54 10.62 -7.38
C LEU A 4 11.22 9.32 -6.94
N ALA A 5 12.24 9.41 -6.10
CA ALA A 5 12.88 8.21 -5.60
C ALA A 5 11.86 7.43 -4.76
N ARG A 6 12.01 6.12 -4.64
CA ARG A 6 11.14 5.26 -3.81
C ARG A 6 10.97 5.80 -2.39
N ARG A 7 11.99 6.50 -1.85
CA ARG A 7 11.93 7.23 -0.57
C ARG A 7 10.82 8.30 -0.57
N GLU A 8 10.74 9.12 -1.63
CA GLU A 8 9.72 10.15 -1.72
C GLU A 8 8.33 9.55 -1.93
N PHE A 9 8.23 8.41 -2.61
CA PHE A 9 6.97 7.69 -2.73
C PHE A 9 6.49 7.14 -1.38
N CYS A 10 7.40 6.69 -0.49
CA CYS A 10 7.03 6.39 0.90
C CYS A 10 6.37 7.61 1.58
N LEU A 11 6.91 8.82 1.39
CA LEU A 11 6.32 10.03 1.97
C LEU A 11 4.90 10.30 1.43
N VAL A 12 4.65 9.97 0.17
CA VAL A 12 3.29 10.06 -0.42
C VAL A 12 2.33 9.07 0.27
N LEU A 13 2.76 7.83 0.50
CA LEU A 13 1.95 6.83 1.19
C LEU A 13 1.67 7.25 2.64
N LEU A 14 2.69 7.73 3.34
CA LEU A 14 2.60 8.21 4.72
C LEU A 14 1.58 9.33 4.87
N ARG A 15 1.47 10.23 3.87
CA ARG A 15 0.49 11.33 3.94
C ARG A 15 -0.95 10.82 4.11
N ARG A 16 -1.29 9.70 3.44
CA ARG A 16 -2.62 9.10 3.56
C ARG A 16 -2.80 8.33 4.87
N MET A 17 -1.72 7.70 5.33
CA MET A 17 -1.71 6.97 6.61
C MET A 17 -1.83 7.93 7.81
N ALA A 18 -1.35 9.18 7.69
CA ALA A 18 -1.47 10.21 8.72
C ALA A 18 -2.91 10.57 9.10
N ASP A 19 -3.88 10.30 8.21
CA ASP A 19 -5.30 10.49 8.51
C ASP A 19 -5.81 9.50 9.60
N VAL A 20 -5.10 8.39 9.82
CA VAL A 20 -5.47 7.33 10.77
C VAL A 20 -4.42 7.20 11.89
N ARG A 21 -3.15 7.22 11.54
CA ARG A 21 -2.01 7.00 12.46
C ARG A 21 -0.96 8.11 12.36
N PRO A 22 -1.30 9.34 12.74
CA PRO A 22 -0.35 10.46 12.74
C PRO A 22 0.87 10.22 13.65
N ASP A 23 0.69 9.45 14.72
CA ASP A 23 1.73 9.00 15.65
C ASP A 23 2.82 8.18 14.93
N LEU A 24 2.45 7.10 14.25
CA LEU A 24 3.38 6.24 13.52
C LEU A 24 4.04 6.96 12.33
N VAL A 25 3.30 7.87 11.70
CA VAL A 25 3.88 8.68 10.63
C VAL A 25 4.96 9.61 11.17
N ALA A 26 4.74 10.24 12.33
CA ALA A 26 5.76 11.08 12.97
C ALA A 26 7.03 10.31 13.32
N GLU A 27 6.90 9.03 13.74
CA GLU A 27 8.04 8.13 14.01
C GLU A 27 8.73 7.66 12.72
N ALA A 28 7.99 7.51 11.62
CA ALA A 28 8.53 7.04 10.35
C ALA A 28 9.34 8.08 9.58
N LEU A 29 9.00 9.37 9.69
CA LEU A 29 9.68 10.45 8.98
C LEU A 29 11.20 10.49 9.27
N PRO A 30 11.67 10.42 10.52
CA PRO A 30 13.10 10.36 10.82
C PRO A 30 13.80 9.13 10.23
N ARG A 31 13.13 7.99 10.16
CA ARG A 31 13.67 6.76 9.55
C ARG A 31 13.95 6.93 8.06
N LEU A 32 13.19 7.79 7.40
CA LEU A 32 13.44 8.20 6.01
C LEU A 32 14.38 9.41 5.91
N GLY A 33 14.89 9.97 7.02
CA GLY A 33 15.62 11.22 7.05
C GLY A 33 14.81 12.36 6.45
N ALA A 34 13.51 12.42 6.76
CA ALA A 34 12.58 13.38 6.17
C ALA A 34 11.92 14.28 7.22
N SER A 35 11.65 15.51 6.82
CA SER A 35 10.84 16.46 7.59
C SER A 35 9.37 16.43 7.17
N PRO A 36 8.43 16.95 7.99
CA PRO A 36 7.05 17.15 7.58
C PRO A 36 6.90 18.03 6.33
N ALA A 37 7.77 19.02 6.15
CA ALA A 37 7.77 19.88 4.97
C ALA A 37 8.14 19.11 3.70
N GLU A 38 9.12 18.20 3.77
CA GLU A 38 9.48 17.32 2.65
C GLU A 38 8.35 16.34 2.32
N ALA A 39 7.65 15.80 3.32
CA ALA A 39 6.50 14.93 3.11
C ALA A 39 5.36 15.68 2.39
N HIS A 40 5.09 16.93 2.78
CA HIS A 40 4.12 17.78 2.11
C HIS A 40 4.54 18.08 0.66
N ALA A 41 5.80 18.44 0.43
CA ALA A 41 6.33 18.70 -0.90
C ALA A 41 6.27 17.47 -1.83
N ALA A 42 6.59 16.29 -1.32
CA ALA A 42 6.48 15.02 -2.05
C ALA A 42 5.03 14.75 -2.47
N HIS A 43 4.07 14.95 -1.57
CA HIS A 43 2.65 14.77 -1.87
C HIS A 43 2.15 15.76 -2.94
N THR A 44 2.50 17.04 -2.82
CA THR A 44 2.14 18.07 -3.81
C THR A 44 2.71 17.72 -5.19
N ARG A 45 3.97 17.28 -5.25
CA ARG A 45 4.61 16.83 -6.49
C ARG A 45 3.92 15.62 -7.08
N TRP A 46 3.55 14.64 -6.26
CA TRP A 46 2.80 13.45 -6.70
C TRP A 46 1.46 13.85 -7.32
N GLN A 47 0.70 14.72 -6.68
CA GLN A 47 -0.56 15.21 -7.23
C GLN A 47 -0.36 15.93 -8.57
N ALA A 48 0.66 16.79 -8.68
CA ALA A 48 0.98 17.45 -9.93
C ALA A 48 1.30 16.47 -11.07
N LEU A 49 2.00 15.36 -10.76
CA LEU A 49 2.28 14.30 -11.73
C LEU A 49 1.01 13.56 -12.15
N GLN A 50 0.13 13.21 -11.20
CA GLN A 50 -1.13 12.51 -11.49
C GLN A 50 -2.09 13.35 -12.35
N HIS A 51 -2.11 14.66 -12.15
CA HIS A 51 -2.99 15.58 -12.86
C HIS A 51 -2.35 16.19 -14.12
N SER A 52 -1.10 15.85 -14.43
CA SER A 52 -0.42 16.35 -15.62
C SER A 52 -1.11 15.89 -16.89
N ARG A 53 -1.50 16.85 -17.75
CA ARG A 53 -2.14 16.54 -19.03
C ARG A 53 -1.17 15.90 -20.05
N ARG A 54 0.12 16.16 -19.93
CA ARG A 54 1.18 15.71 -20.85
C ARG A 54 2.11 14.66 -20.23
N GLY A 55 1.95 14.35 -18.95
CA GLY A 55 2.77 13.38 -18.23
C GLY A 55 2.36 11.93 -18.49
N PRO A 56 3.20 10.98 -18.08
CA PRO A 56 2.85 9.57 -18.12
C PRO A 56 1.66 9.29 -17.21
N ARG A 57 0.87 8.28 -17.55
CA ARG A 57 -0.32 7.86 -16.78
C ARG A 57 -0.27 6.37 -16.46
N GLY A 58 -1.12 5.93 -15.59
CA GLY A 58 -1.25 4.52 -15.23
C GLY A 58 0.09 3.92 -14.84
N LEU A 59 0.40 2.76 -15.38
CA LEU A 59 1.65 2.06 -15.10
C LEU A 59 2.90 2.85 -15.52
N ALA A 60 2.84 3.59 -16.63
CA ALA A 60 3.97 4.41 -17.06
C ALA A 60 4.36 5.49 -16.03
N LEU A 61 3.38 6.04 -15.30
CA LEU A 61 3.64 6.97 -14.20
C LEU A 61 4.35 6.25 -13.04
N ARG A 62 3.89 5.04 -12.66
CA ARG A 62 4.52 4.26 -11.58
C ARG A 62 5.96 3.92 -11.91
N THR A 63 6.21 3.47 -13.13
CA THR A 63 7.58 3.18 -13.59
C THR A 63 8.44 4.43 -13.65
N ALA A 64 7.91 5.57 -14.09
CA ALA A 64 8.64 6.83 -14.10
C ALA A 64 9.05 7.32 -12.70
N VAL A 65 8.25 7.01 -11.68
CA VAL A 65 8.48 7.39 -10.28
C VAL A 65 9.34 6.38 -9.55
N LEU A 66 9.01 5.09 -9.65
CA LEU A 66 9.64 4.02 -8.86
C LEU A 66 10.86 3.38 -9.55
N GLY A 67 11.08 3.70 -10.82
CA GLY A 67 12.07 3.02 -11.67
C GLY A 67 11.54 1.69 -12.23
N PRO A 68 12.41 0.85 -12.77
CA PRO A 68 12.01 -0.48 -13.22
C PRO A 68 11.57 -1.33 -12.01
N PRO A 69 10.55 -2.20 -12.18
CA PRO A 69 10.15 -3.15 -11.13
C PRO A 69 11.28 -4.16 -10.89
N GLU A 70 11.37 -4.66 -9.66
CA GLU A 70 12.30 -5.76 -9.36
C GLU A 70 11.69 -7.12 -9.63
N GLU A 71 10.35 -7.20 -9.58
CA GLU A 71 9.62 -8.41 -9.93
C GLU A 71 8.54 -8.10 -10.96
N LEU A 72 8.38 -9.03 -11.89
CA LEU A 72 7.34 -9.03 -12.91
C LEU A 72 6.73 -10.42 -12.97
N GLU A 73 5.43 -10.51 -12.83
CA GLU A 73 4.68 -11.75 -12.86
C GLU A 73 3.43 -11.59 -13.72
N ASP A 74 3.21 -12.52 -14.66
CA ASP A 74 1.97 -12.59 -15.39
C ASP A 74 0.98 -13.48 -14.61
N ARG A 75 -0.22 -12.97 -14.39
CA ARG A 75 -1.33 -13.68 -13.72
C ARG A 75 -2.57 -13.65 -14.57
N ARG A 76 -3.44 -14.62 -14.36
CA ARG A 76 -4.74 -14.68 -15.01
C ARG A 76 -5.84 -14.79 -13.95
N PHE A 77 -6.82 -13.88 -14.05
CA PHE A 77 -8.03 -13.89 -13.22
C PHE A 77 -9.25 -14.12 -14.13
N GLY A 78 -9.78 -15.34 -14.17
CA GLY A 78 -10.79 -15.72 -15.13
C GLY A 78 -10.31 -15.51 -16.57
N ASP A 79 -10.94 -14.62 -17.31
CA ASP A 79 -10.56 -14.29 -18.70
C ASP A 79 -9.63 -13.07 -18.80
N LEU A 80 -9.27 -12.45 -17.67
CA LEU A 80 -8.43 -11.26 -17.65
C LEU A 80 -6.97 -11.64 -17.41
N ASP A 81 -6.12 -11.35 -18.38
CA ASP A 81 -4.67 -11.40 -18.21
C ASP A 81 -4.20 -10.10 -17.57
N VAL A 82 -3.48 -10.21 -16.47
CA VAL A 82 -2.92 -9.08 -15.72
C VAL A 82 -1.43 -9.27 -15.50
N GLN A 83 -0.73 -8.16 -15.37
CA GLN A 83 0.66 -8.16 -14.98
C GLN A 83 0.81 -7.56 -13.59
N VAL A 84 1.50 -8.28 -12.73
CA VAL A 84 1.87 -7.85 -11.38
C VAL A 84 3.29 -7.33 -11.41
N ARG A 85 3.49 -6.12 -10.92
CA ARG A 85 4.82 -5.50 -10.79
C ARG A 85 5.06 -5.11 -9.36
N ARG A 86 6.27 -5.38 -8.86
CA ARG A 86 6.63 -5.11 -7.47
C ARG A 86 7.91 -4.30 -7.37
N TRP A 87 7.90 -3.38 -6.41
CA TRP A 87 9.03 -2.51 -6.06
C TRP A 87 9.25 -2.57 -4.55
N PRO A 88 10.49 -2.87 -4.08
CA PRO A 88 10.81 -2.83 -2.66
C PRO A 88 10.71 -1.42 -2.11
N MET A 89 10.19 -1.31 -0.89
CA MET A 89 9.92 -0.04 -0.24
C MET A 89 10.90 0.21 0.91
N PRO A 90 11.68 1.32 0.86
CA PRO A 90 12.73 1.57 1.86
C PRO A 90 12.27 1.62 3.31
N LEU A 91 11.05 2.08 3.54
CA LEU A 91 10.49 2.19 4.89
C LEU A 91 10.05 0.83 5.47
N TRP A 92 9.66 -0.08 4.61
CA TRP A 92 9.15 -1.41 4.98
C TRP A 92 9.93 -2.51 4.24
N PRO A 93 11.10 -2.94 4.77
CA PRO A 93 12.00 -3.87 4.07
C PRO A 93 11.38 -5.23 3.71
N HIS A 94 10.34 -5.64 4.44
CA HIS A 94 9.59 -6.88 4.21
C HIS A 94 8.36 -6.71 3.33
N LEU A 95 8.14 -5.50 2.80
CA LEU A 95 7.01 -5.19 1.94
C LEU A 95 7.47 -4.64 0.60
N MET A 96 6.62 -4.82 -0.39
CA MET A 96 6.79 -4.29 -1.73
C MET A 96 5.54 -3.47 -2.10
N TRP A 97 5.74 -2.44 -2.91
CA TRP A 97 4.63 -1.81 -3.61
C TRP A 97 4.25 -2.68 -4.78
N GLU A 98 3.04 -3.20 -4.77
CA GLU A 98 2.50 -4.05 -5.83
C GLU A 98 1.51 -3.26 -6.68
N VAL A 99 1.64 -3.41 -8.00
CA VAL A 99 0.73 -2.81 -8.97
C VAL A 99 0.23 -3.90 -9.90
N LEU A 100 -1.07 -4.13 -9.91
CA LEU A 100 -1.75 -4.95 -10.90
C LEU A 100 -2.16 -4.06 -12.06
N SER A 101 -1.75 -4.45 -13.26
CA SER A 101 -2.12 -3.75 -14.48
C SER A 101 -2.77 -4.69 -15.48
N GLY A 102 -3.84 -4.21 -16.10
CA GLY A 102 -4.53 -4.89 -17.20
C GLY A 102 -3.95 -4.51 -18.56
N PRO A 103 -4.66 -4.92 -19.63
CA PRO A 103 -4.30 -4.58 -20.99
C PRO A 103 -4.09 -3.07 -21.19
N GLY A 104 -3.10 -2.69 -22.00
CA GLY A 104 -2.77 -1.29 -22.26
C GLY A 104 -2.12 -0.56 -21.08
N GLY A 105 -1.73 -1.25 -19.99
CA GLY A 105 -1.08 -0.66 -18.83
C GLY A 105 -2.02 0.12 -17.91
N SER A 106 -3.33 -0.14 -17.97
CA SER A 106 -4.29 0.37 -17.00
C SER A 106 -4.00 -0.19 -15.62
N VAL A 107 -3.88 0.65 -14.60
CA VAL A 107 -3.73 0.21 -13.22
C VAL A 107 -5.10 -0.21 -12.70
N LEU A 108 -5.22 -1.47 -12.33
CA LEU A 108 -6.44 -2.06 -11.78
C LEU A 108 -6.44 -1.97 -10.26
N HIS A 109 -5.27 -2.24 -9.66
CA HIS A 109 -5.10 -2.26 -8.22
C HIS A 109 -3.67 -1.92 -7.86
N GLU A 110 -3.46 -1.26 -6.71
CA GLU A 110 -2.12 -0.99 -6.19
C GLU A 110 -2.13 -0.89 -4.66
N HIS A 111 -1.19 -1.54 -4.00
CA HIS A 111 -1.10 -1.60 -2.54
C HIS A 111 0.27 -2.12 -2.06
N LEU A 112 0.51 -2.04 -0.78
CA LEU A 112 1.63 -2.74 -0.14
C LEU A 112 1.28 -4.22 0.02
N SER A 113 2.11 -5.08 -0.51
CA SER A 113 2.05 -6.54 -0.38
C SER A 113 3.30 -7.04 0.36
N ARG A 114 3.24 -8.28 0.83
CA ARG A 114 4.40 -8.91 1.46
C ARG A 114 5.43 -9.29 0.40
N ALA A 115 6.70 -8.99 0.68
CA ALA A 115 7.78 -9.41 -0.21
C ALA A 115 7.87 -10.94 -0.25
N PRO A 116 8.07 -11.56 -1.41
CA PRO A 116 8.20 -13.01 -1.54
C PRO A 116 9.23 -13.59 -0.57
N GLY A 117 8.85 -14.65 0.11
CA GLY A 117 9.69 -15.32 1.11
C GLY A 117 9.81 -14.59 2.47
N SER A 118 9.25 -13.41 2.62
CA SER A 118 9.19 -12.75 3.92
C SER A 118 8.13 -13.40 4.81
N PRO A 119 8.46 -13.70 6.09
CA PRO A 119 7.50 -14.33 6.99
C PRO A 119 6.37 -13.37 7.33
N VAL A 120 5.18 -13.94 7.55
CA VAL A 120 4.07 -13.21 8.16
C VAL A 120 4.42 -12.96 9.63
N PRO A 121 4.31 -11.73 10.14
CA PRO A 121 4.58 -11.43 11.53
C PRO A 121 3.68 -12.24 12.46
N GLN A 122 4.25 -12.74 13.55
CA GLN A 122 3.48 -13.46 14.56
C GLN A 122 3.53 -12.68 15.87
N ALA A 123 2.36 -12.30 16.36
CA ALA A 123 2.22 -11.73 17.69
C ALA A 123 1.70 -12.79 18.68
N ALA A 124 1.93 -12.53 19.98
CA ALA A 124 1.33 -13.33 21.02
C ALA A 124 -0.20 -13.36 20.89
N ALA A 125 -0.80 -14.53 21.15
CA ALA A 125 -2.25 -14.75 21.06
C ALA A 125 -2.89 -14.48 19.69
N GLY A 126 -2.12 -14.48 18.59
CA GLY A 126 -2.65 -14.29 17.24
C GLY A 126 -3.11 -12.86 16.94
N ALA A 127 -2.69 -11.88 17.73
CA ALA A 127 -3.02 -10.48 17.48
C ALA A 127 -2.41 -9.97 16.16
N LEU A 128 -3.12 -9.08 15.48
CA LEU A 128 -2.62 -8.41 14.31
C LEU A 128 -1.72 -7.23 14.69
N LEU A 129 -0.55 -7.14 14.07
CA LEU A 129 0.43 -6.07 14.31
C LEU A 129 0.24 -4.93 13.31
N VAL A 130 -0.10 -3.76 13.83
CA VAL A 130 -0.24 -2.53 13.04
C VAL A 130 1.09 -2.17 12.38
N TRP A 131 1.03 -1.76 11.08
CA TRP A 131 2.16 -1.45 10.23
C TRP A 131 3.09 -2.64 9.90
N GLU A 132 2.71 -3.85 10.28
CA GLU A 132 3.44 -5.07 9.95
C GLU A 132 2.60 -6.06 9.13
N HIS A 133 1.29 -6.17 9.41
CA HIS A 133 0.40 -7.00 8.59
C HIS A 133 -0.10 -6.23 7.37
N VAL A 134 -0.16 -6.93 6.25
CA VAL A 134 -0.77 -6.45 5.01
C VAL A 134 -2.13 -7.10 4.78
N LEU A 135 -2.90 -6.53 3.87
CA LEU A 135 -4.25 -6.98 3.53
C LEU A 135 -4.30 -8.49 3.23
N ASP A 136 -3.35 -8.97 2.41
CA ASP A 136 -3.30 -10.37 1.98
C ASP A 136 -3.06 -11.35 3.14
N ASP A 137 -2.31 -10.93 4.18
CA ASP A 137 -2.10 -11.75 5.38
C ASP A 137 -3.40 -11.98 6.15
N VAL A 138 -4.35 -11.05 6.05
CA VAL A 138 -5.58 -11.02 6.87
C VAL A 138 -6.79 -11.56 6.12
N VAL A 139 -6.93 -11.24 4.82
CA VAL A 139 -8.04 -11.78 4.00
C VAL A 139 -7.99 -13.30 3.88
N GLY A 140 -6.79 -13.89 3.98
CA GLY A 140 -6.58 -15.35 3.97
C GLY A 140 -6.98 -16.06 5.27
N LEU A 141 -7.28 -15.34 6.34
CA LEU A 141 -7.69 -15.93 7.61
C LEU A 141 -9.09 -16.56 7.50
N ARG A 142 -9.24 -17.73 8.10
CA ARG A 142 -10.52 -18.46 8.07
C ARG A 142 -11.63 -17.63 8.73
N GLY A 143 -12.68 -17.34 7.97
CA GLY A 143 -13.83 -16.57 8.42
C GLY A 143 -13.67 -15.05 8.34
N ALA A 144 -12.55 -14.55 7.84
CA ALA A 144 -12.39 -13.14 7.51
C ALA A 144 -13.27 -12.73 6.33
N GLN A 145 -13.86 -11.54 6.40
CA GLN A 145 -14.73 -11.00 5.36
C GLN A 145 -14.22 -9.63 4.93
N SER A 146 -13.84 -9.51 3.67
CA SER A 146 -13.45 -8.22 3.11
C SER A 146 -14.68 -7.35 2.83
N VAL A 147 -14.62 -6.10 3.26
CA VAL A 147 -15.65 -5.09 3.03
C VAL A 147 -15.04 -3.93 2.26
N ASP A 148 -15.69 -3.50 1.19
CA ASP A 148 -15.26 -2.33 0.41
C ASP A 148 -15.79 -1.04 1.06
N PRO A 149 -14.93 -0.17 1.59
CA PRO A 149 -15.35 1.11 2.17
C PRO A 149 -15.61 2.19 1.11
N GLY A 150 -15.58 1.84 -0.20
CA GLY A 150 -15.81 2.79 -1.29
C GLY A 150 -14.65 3.78 -1.54
N VAL A 151 -13.49 3.55 -0.97
CA VAL A 151 -12.30 4.40 -1.12
C VAL A 151 -11.13 3.57 -1.62
N VAL A 152 -10.65 3.85 -2.82
CA VAL A 152 -9.62 3.05 -3.54
C VAL A 152 -8.34 2.78 -2.73
N THR A 153 -8.03 3.62 -1.75
CA THR A 153 -6.81 3.50 -0.93
C THR A 153 -7.06 2.86 0.43
N ARG A 154 -8.27 2.42 0.71
CA ARG A 154 -8.69 1.86 1.99
C ARG A 154 -9.34 0.51 1.81
N TRP A 155 -9.12 -0.38 2.76
CA TRP A 155 -9.78 -1.68 2.85
C TRP A 155 -10.17 -1.94 4.28
N GLU A 156 -11.17 -2.75 4.44
CA GLU A 156 -11.67 -3.18 5.73
C GLU A 156 -11.88 -4.70 5.70
N VAL A 157 -11.49 -5.38 6.78
CA VAL A 157 -11.70 -6.81 6.95
C VAL A 157 -12.37 -7.03 8.29
N HIS A 158 -13.53 -7.67 8.28
CA HIS A 158 -14.20 -8.13 9.47
C HIS A 158 -13.65 -9.49 9.88
N LEU A 159 -13.19 -9.59 11.11
CA LEU A 159 -12.58 -10.79 11.66
C LEU A 159 -13.63 -11.65 12.38
N PRO A 160 -13.45 -12.97 12.41
CA PRO A 160 -14.38 -13.87 13.12
C PRO A 160 -14.39 -13.62 14.63
N THR A 161 -13.42 -12.90 15.15
CA THR A 161 -13.34 -12.46 16.56
C THR A 161 -14.29 -11.31 16.91
N GLY A 162 -15.03 -10.77 15.94
CA GLY A 162 -15.89 -9.60 16.15
C GLY A 162 -15.11 -8.27 16.09
N GLU A 163 -13.96 -8.26 15.47
CA GLU A 163 -13.12 -7.09 15.28
C GLU A 163 -13.10 -6.65 13.80
N ARG A 164 -12.77 -5.41 13.59
CA ARG A 164 -12.54 -4.79 12.29
C ARG A 164 -11.08 -4.42 12.16
N ALA A 165 -10.43 -4.90 11.11
CA ALA A 165 -9.10 -4.51 10.70
C ALA A 165 -9.20 -3.49 9.56
N ALA A 166 -8.65 -2.28 9.74
CA ALA A 166 -8.67 -1.19 8.77
C ALA A 166 -7.29 -0.99 8.15
N PHE A 167 -7.25 -0.91 6.81
CA PHE A 167 -6.02 -0.80 6.03
C PHE A 167 -6.00 0.50 5.21
N VAL A 168 -4.80 1.06 5.06
CA VAL A 168 -4.52 2.13 4.11
C VAL A 168 -3.35 1.69 3.23
N TRP A 169 -3.53 1.78 1.92
CA TRP A 169 -2.57 1.25 0.95
C TRP A 169 -2.20 -0.23 1.19
N GLY A 170 -3.15 -1.03 1.66
CA GLY A 170 -2.93 -2.44 1.98
C GLY A 170 -2.20 -2.71 3.28
N LEU A 171 -1.75 -1.69 4.02
CA LEU A 171 -1.06 -1.83 5.30
C LEU A 171 -2.02 -1.60 6.47
N LEU A 172 -2.02 -2.52 7.43
CA LEU A 172 -2.88 -2.46 8.63
C LEU A 172 -2.60 -1.19 9.44
N GLN A 173 -3.64 -0.41 9.70
CA GLN A 173 -3.57 0.82 10.48
C GLN A 173 -4.20 0.69 11.86
N GLN A 174 -5.25 -0.08 11.98
CA GLN A 174 -6.03 -0.19 13.21
C GLN A 174 -6.79 -1.51 13.26
N VAL A 175 -6.91 -2.04 14.46
CA VAL A 175 -7.88 -3.09 14.81
C VAL A 175 -8.80 -2.52 15.89
N SER A 176 -10.10 -2.67 15.74
CA SER A 176 -11.10 -2.16 16.66
C SER A 176 -12.30 -3.12 16.72
N PRO A 177 -13.07 -3.16 17.83
CA PRO A 177 -14.30 -3.92 17.85
C PRO A 177 -15.25 -3.48 16.72
N LEU A 178 -15.96 -4.45 16.14
CA LEU A 178 -17.10 -4.14 15.27
C LEU A 178 -18.13 -3.41 16.13
N GLN A 179 -18.52 -2.21 15.72
CA GLN A 179 -19.65 -1.53 16.36
C GLN A 179 -20.92 -2.15 15.78
N ASP A 180 -21.81 -2.62 16.66
CA ASP A 180 -23.17 -2.98 16.24
C ASP A 180 -23.83 -1.75 15.61
N PRO A 181 -24.58 -1.95 14.52
CA PRO A 181 -25.25 -0.85 13.79
C PRO A 181 -26.31 -0.13 14.62
#